data_5783c90291be9308f1dc3ddaaca34390
#
_entry.id   5783c90291be9308f1dc3ddaaca34390
#
_cell.length_a   1.000
_cell.length_b   1.000
_cell.length_c   1.000
_cell.angle_alpha   90.00
_cell.angle_beta   90.00
_cell.angle_gamma   90.00
#
_symmetry.space_group_name_H-M   'P 1'
#
loop_
_entity.id
_entity.type
_entity.pdbx_description
1 polymer ?
#
loop_
_entity_poly.entity_id
_entity_poly.type
_entity_poly.pdbx_seq_one_letter_code
_entity_poly.pdbx_strand_id
1 'polypeptide(L)'
;NYKDALSASGNKGVTRHYPFVPGIDAAGVISDGNSLQFTEGDEVIVTGYDMGMNTPGGFGEYINVPVEWVVKKPDNLTNLEAMSIGTAGLTAAASVLKILESSNESDLPVLVSGATGGVGSIGVMLMSKLGKEVSALTGKSSSVEFLKSIGAANVIMRDNYLEAPSKAIERPLFSCAIDTVGGNVLSKMLPQISPHGVVACCGNVAGIEVNTTVFPFILRGISLCGIDSAESPIDFKNSIWQKFADEWKLDLSPMIKIVTKENLQQEIDLILKGGQQGRV
;
A
#
# COMPACT_ATOMS: atom_id res chain seq x y z
N ASN A 1 -4.35 2.00 9.03
CA ASN A 1 -3.73 2.70 7.89
C ASN A 1 -3.24 4.11 8.29
N TYR A 2 -2.32 4.68 7.51
CA TYR A 2 -1.86 6.06 7.74
C TYR A 2 -3.02 7.07 7.65
N LYS A 3 -3.95 6.85 6.73
CA LYS A 3 -5.16 7.68 6.57
C LYS A 3 -6.06 7.63 7.81
N ASP A 4 -6.20 6.46 8.45
CA ASP A 4 -6.96 6.32 9.70
C ASP A 4 -6.33 7.12 10.84
N ALA A 5 -4.99 7.09 10.93
CA ALA A 5 -4.27 7.89 11.93
C ALA A 5 -4.40 9.39 11.69
N LEU A 6 -4.37 9.84 10.43
CA LEU A 6 -4.64 11.23 10.07
C LEU A 6 -6.06 11.65 10.43
N SER A 7 -7.07 10.81 10.15
CA SER A 7 -8.47 11.05 10.54
C SER A 7 -8.58 11.14 12.06
N ALA A 8 -8.07 10.16 12.79
CA ALA A 8 -8.11 10.12 14.25
C ALA A 8 -7.39 11.33 14.91
N SER A 9 -6.37 11.89 14.27
CA SER A 9 -5.64 13.07 14.77
C SER A 9 -6.27 14.42 14.41
N GLY A 10 -7.42 14.43 13.75
CA GLY A 10 -8.11 15.68 13.40
C GLY A 10 -7.66 16.34 12.10
N ASN A 11 -6.98 15.61 11.20
CA ASN A 11 -6.51 16.15 9.93
C ASN A 11 -7.68 16.46 8.98
N LYS A 12 -7.91 17.76 8.74
CA LYS A 12 -9.02 18.26 7.90
C LYS A 12 -8.87 17.94 6.41
N GLY A 13 -7.69 17.54 5.96
CA GLY A 13 -7.46 17.03 4.60
C GLY A 13 -8.00 15.61 4.40
N VAL A 14 -8.29 14.89 5.48
CA VAL A 14 -8.87 13.54 5.45
C VAL A 14 -10.32 13.56 5.93
N THR A 15 -10.59 14.08 7.11
CA THR A 15 -11.95 14.12 7.69
C THR A 15 -12.34 15.56 8.02
N ARG A 16 -13.44 16.02 7.46
CA ARG A 16 -13.87 17.42 7.55
C ARG A 16 -14.72 17.73 8.77
N HIS A 17 -15.51 16.76 9.20
CA HIS A 17 -16.50 16.94 10.29
C HIS A 17 -16.24 15.97 11.45
N TYR A 18 -16.35 16.48 12.68
CA TYR A 18 -16.17 15.72 13.91
C TYR A 18 -17.34 15.99 14.86
N PRO A 19 -17.75 15.05 15.78
CA PRO A 19 -17.09 13.76 16.04
C PRO A 19 -17.25 12.77 14.90
N PHE A 20 -16.29 11.82 14.75
CA PHE A 20 -16.23 10.92 13.63
C PHE A 20 -15.62 9.55 14.00
N VAL A 21 -16.08 8.48 13.34
CA VAL A 21 -15.51 7.12 13.49
C VAL A 21 -14.58 6.86 12.30
N PRO A 22 -13.26 6.78 12.51
CA PRO A 22 -12.32 6.46 11.44
C PRO A 22 -12.37 4.97 11.05
N GLY A 23 -11.52 4.57 10.09
CA GLY A 23 -11.39 3.20 9.62
C GLY A 23 -11.80 3.05 8.16
N ILE A 24 -10.80 3.02 7.24
CA ILE A 24 -11.04 2.91 5.79
C ILE A 24 -11.19 1.46 5.32
N ASP A 25 -11.06 0.49 6.22
CA ASP A 25 -11.20 -0.94 5.96
C ASP A 25 -12.16 -1.55 6.97
N ALA A 26 -13.01 -2.48 6.51
CA ALA A 26 -13.85 -3.31 7.35
C ALA A 26 -14.02 -4.70 6.75
N ALA A 27 -14.07 -5.73 7.60
CA ALA A 27 -14.50 -7.08 7.24
C ALA A 27 -15.50 -7.58 8.28
N GLY A 28 -16.56 -8.21 7.85
CA GLY A 28 -17.62 -8.65 8.74
C GLY A 28 -18.69 -9.44 8.03
N VAL A 29 -19.85 -9.47 8.64
CA VAL A 29 -21.03 -10.21 8.17
C VAL A 29 -22.17 -9.23 7.96
N ILE A 30 -22.91 -9.38 6.89
CA ILE A 30 -24.15 -8.63 6.65
C ILE A 30 -25.15 -8.94 7.76
N SER A 31 -25.52 -7.95 8.55
CA SER A 31 -26.51 -8.06 9.63
C SER A 31 -27.90 -7.57 9.21
N ASP A 32 -27.97 -6.64 8.29
CA ASP A 32 -29.20 -6.11 7.69
C ASP A 32 -28.87 -5.70 6.26
N GLY A 33 -29.30 -6.49 5.30
CA GLY A 33 -29.01 -6.30 3.88
C GLY A 33 -30.29 -6.25 3.06
N ASN A 34 -30.72 -5.05 2.72
CA ASN A 34 -31.84 -4.86 1.83
C ASN A 34 -31.36 -4.67 0.38
N SER A 35 -30.53 -5.61 -0.13
CA SER A 35 -30.03 -5.56 -1.50
C SER A 35 -30.27 -6.87 -2.24
N LEU A 36 -30.34 -6.80 -3.58
CA LEU A 36 -30.41 -8.00 -4.44
C LEU A 36 -29.07 -8.75 -4.55
N GLN A 37 -27.96 -8.15 -4.06
CA GLN A 37 -26.61 -8.68 -4.22
C GLN A 37 -26.13 -9.44 -2.99
N PHE A 38 -26.60 -9.09 -1.79
CA PHE A 38 -26.16 -9.67 -0.52
C PHE A 38 -27.37 -10.02 0.35
N THR A 39 -27.20 -11.08 1.13
CA THR A 39 -28.16 -11.54 2.14
C THR A 39 -27.55 -11.49 3.54
N GLU A 40 -28.39 -11.47 4.55
CA GLU A 40 -27.95 -11.60 5.94
C GLU A 40 -27.12 -12.87 6.12
N GLY A 41 -25.98 -12.76 6.79
CA GLY A 41 -25.02 -13.85 6.97
C GLY A 41 -23.89 -13.89 5.94
N ASP A 42 -23.95 -13.16 4.83
CA ASP A 42 -22.85 -13.08 3.87
C ASP A 42 -21.61 -12.42 4.49
N GLU A 43 -20.45 -13.07 4.33
CA GLU A 43 -19.17 -12.51 4.73
C GLU A 43 -18.66 -11.53 3.67
N VAL A 44 -18.28 -10.33 4.12
CA VAL A 44 -17.98 -9.20 3.22
C VAL A 44 -16.76 -8.41 3.65
N ILE A 45 -16.20 -7.67 2.69
CA ILE A 45 -15.10 -6.72 2.87
C ILE A 45 -15.52 -5.38 2.28
N VAL A 46 -15.18 -4.29 2.97
CA VAL A 46 -15.29 -2.91 2.45
C VAL A 46 -13.93 -2.24 2.59
N THR A 47 -13.44 -1.61 1.52
CA THR A 47 -12.13 -0.96 1.52
C THR A 47 -12.16 0.34 0.71
N GLY A 48 -11.64 1.40 1.31
CA GLY A 48 -11.50 2.71 0.66
C GLY A 48 -12.85 3.41 0.44
N TYR A 49 -12.99 4.01 -0.73
CA TYR A 49 -14.05 4.99 -1.04
C TYR A 49 -14.04 6.11 0.01
N ASP A 50 -15.20 6.60 0.42
CA ASP A 50 -15.32 7.66 1.42
C ASP A 50 -15.44 7.11 2.87
N MET A 51 -15.42 5.78 3.04
CA MET A 51 -15.49 5.14 4.37
C MET A 51 -14.30 5.54 5.24
N GLY A 52 -14.56 5.92 6.49
CA GLY A 52 -13.53 6.38 7.43
C GLY A 52 -12.96 7.77 7.13
N MET A 53 -13.53 8.49 6.14
CA MET A 53 -13.15 9.86 5.78
C MET A 53 -14.28 10.86 6.05
N ASN A 54 -15.40 10.78 5.36
CA ASN A 54 -16.61 11.57 5.62
C ASN A 54 -17.84 10.68 5.86
N THR A 55 -17.77 9.39 5.52
CA THR A 55 -18.72 8.35 5.95
C THR A 55 -18.13 7.59 7.13
N PRO A 56 -18.87 7.33 8.22
CA PRO A 56 -18.38 6.59 9.38
C PRO A 56 -17.69 5.29 9.01
N GLY A 57 -16.55 5.02 9.63
CA GLY A 57 -15.65 3.95 9.24
C GLY A 57 -15.67 2.71 10.11
N GLY A 58 -14.70 1.81 9.86
CA GLY A 58 -14.64 0.46 10.40
C GLY A 58 -14.18 0.34 11.86
N PHE A 59 -13.84 1.43 12.57
CA PHE A 59 -13.50 1.36 14.00
C PHE A 59 -14.77 1.31 14.88
N GLY A 60 -15.74 0.50 14.49
CA GLY A 60 -17.01 0.27 15.14
C GLY A 60 -17.46 -1.19 15.04
N GLU A 61 -18.48 -1.56 15.80
CA GLU A 61 -19.09 -2.89 15.75
C GLU A 61 -19.95 -3.08 14.50
N TYR A 62 -20.52 -1.98 14.00
CA TYR A 62 -21.35 -1.93 12.79
C TYR A 62 -20.94 -0.75 11.92
N ILE A 63 -21.05 -0.96 10.61
CA ILE A 63 -20.93 0.09 9.59
C ILE A 63 -22.17 0.10 8.72
N ASN A 64 -22.51 1.26 8.16
CA ASN A 64 -23.55 1.39 7.14
C ASN A 64 -22.93 2.07 5.92
N VAL A 65 -22.88 1.36 4.82
CA VAL A 65 -22.22 1.79 3.59
C VAL A 65 -23.08 1.46 2.36
N PRO A 66 -22.90 2.17 1.24
CA PRO A 66 -23.50 1.79 -0.04
C PRO A 66 -23.13 0.36 -0.45
N VAL A 67 -24.06 -0.36 -1.02
CA VAL A 67 -23.86 -1.75 -1.48
C VAL A 67 -22.76 -1.85 -2.56
N GLU A 68 -22.58 -0.81 -3.33
CA GLU A 68 -21.58 -0.68 -4.39
C GLU A 68 -20.14 -0.68 -3.86
N TRP A 69 -19.93 -0.47 -2.55
CA TRP A 69 -18.63 -0.53 -1.90
C TRP A 69 -18.28 -1.91 -1.36
N VAL A 70 -19.26 -2.81 -1.35
CA VAL A 70 -19.16 -4.12 -0.68
C VAL A 70 -18.64 -5.18 -1.64
N VAL A 71 -17.63 -5.91 -1.19
CA VAL A 71 -17.06 -7.07 -1.88
C VAL A 71 -17.41 -8.32 -1.08
N LYS A 72 -17.87 -9.38 -1.74
CA LYS A 72 -17.98 -10.69 -1.09
C LYS A 72 -16.59 -11.19 -0.71
N LYS A 73 -16.39 -11.51 0.58
CA LYS A 73 -15.11 -12.03 1.05
C LYS A 73 -14.88 -13.41 0.44
N PRO A 74 -13.73 -13.66 -0.22
CA PRO A 74 -13.38 -15.02 -0.65
C PRO A 74 -13.30 -16.00 0.52
N ASP A 75 -13.78 -17.21 0.34
CA ASP A 75 -13.85 -18.25 1.39
C ASP A 75 -12.45 -18.62 1.95
N ASN A 76 -11.41 -18.51 1.11
CA ASN A 76 -10.02 -18.80 1.47
C ASN A 76 -9.32 -17.68 2.28
N LEU A 77 -10.03 -16.62 2.65
CA LEU A 77 -9.52 -15.53 3.49
C LEU A 77 -10.27 -15.45 4.81
N THR A 78 -9.55 -15.39 5.90
CA THR A 78 -10.10 -15.00 7.21
C THR A 78 -10.32 -13.50 7.28
N ASN A 79 -11.18 -13.02 8.20
CA ASN A 79 -11.34 -11.59 8.43
C ASN A 79 -10.03 -10.92 8.90
N LEU A 80 -9.19 -11.64 9.66
CA LEU A 80 -7.87 -11.15 10.07
C LEU A 80 -6.94 -10.94 8.85
N GLU A 81 -6.87 -11.90 7.94
CA GLU A 81 -6.09 -11.76 6.71
C GLU A 81 -6.63 -10.63 5.85
N ALA A 82 -7.95 -10.54 5.67
CA ALA A 82 -8.59 -9.47 4.90
C ALA A 82 -8.24 -8.08 5.46
N MET A 83 -8.32 -7.89 6.78
CA MET A 83 -7.97 -6.61 7.41
C MET A 83 -6.46 -6.34 7.44
N SER A 84 -5.65 -7.38 7.49
CA SER A 84 -4.18 -7.25 7.37
C SER A 84 -3.76 -6.83 5.96
N ILE A 85 -4.47 -7.27 4.94
CA ILE A 85 -4.34 -6.81 3.56
C ILE A 85 -4.91 -5.38 3.44
N GLY A 86 -6.21 -5.23 3.62
CA GLY A 86 -6.94 -3.95 3.58
C GLY A 86 -6.64 -3.11 2.34
N THR A 87 -6.89 -1.82 2.44
CA THR A 87 -6.55 -0.83 1.40
C THR A 87 -5.05 -0.81 1.11
N ALA A 88 -4.19 -1.08 2.09
CA ALA A 88 -2.74 -1.15 1.86
C ALA A 88 -2.36 -2.27 0.90
N GLY A 89 -2.95 -3.46 1.05
CA GLY A 89 -2.75 -4.58 0.13
C GLY A 89 -3.33 -4.32 -1.25
N LEU A 90 -4.53 -3.74 -1.34
CA LEU A 90 -5.09 -3.32 -2.63
C LEU A 90 -4.16 -2.35 -3.37
N THR A 91 -3.59 -1.38 -2.66
CA THR A 91 -2.65 -0.40 -3.23
C THR A 91 -1.37 -1.09 -3.71
N ALA A 92 -0.81 -1.99 -2.90
CA ALA A 92 0.37 -2.77 -3.29
C ALA A 92 0.08 -3.65 -4.52
N ALA A 93 -1.06 -4.33 -4.53
CA ALA A 93 -1.51 -5.17 -5.64
C ALA A 93 -1.70 -4.37 -6.94
N ALA A 94 -2.36 -3.22 -6.87
CA ALA A 94 -2.52 -2.32 -8.01
C ALA A 94 -1.16 -1.83 -8.55
N SER A 95 -0.21 -1.52 -7.65
CA SER A 95 1.16 -1.16 -8.02
C SER A 95 1.88 -2.30 -8.73
N VAL A 96 1.76 -3.52 -8.20
CA VAL A 96 2.33 -4.74 -8.81
C VAL A 96 1.74 -5.00 -10.19
N LEU A 97 0.42 -4.90 -10.36
CA LEU A 97 -0.23 -5.06 -11.68
C LEU A 97 0.31 -4.07 -12.71
N LYS A 98 0.49 -2.79 -12.32
CA LYS A 98 1.08 -1.79 -13.23
C LYS A 98 2.51 -2.13 -13.62
N ILE A 99 3.30 -2.70 -12.73
CA ILE A 99 4.67 -3.17 -13.03
C ILE A 99 4.62 -4.37 -13.97
N LEU A 100 3.73 -5.33 -13.75
CA LEU A 100 3.60 -6.52 -14.60
C LEU A 100 3.08 -6.21 -16.01
N GLU A 101 2.35 -5.11 -16.20
CA GLU A 101 1.93 -4.62 -17.51
C GLU A 101 3.10 -4.00 -18.32
N SER A 102 4.25 -3.75 -17.68
CA SER A 102 5.40 -3.13 -18.36
C SER A 102 6.09 -4.10 -19.32
N SER A 103 6.63 -3.56 -20.40
CA SER A 103 7.48 -4.30 -21.34
C SER A 103 8.96 -4.34 -20.92
N ASN A 104 9.24 -4.17 -19.62
CA ASN A 104 10.59 -4.18 -19.09
C ASN A 104 11.11 -5.62 -18.96
N GLU A 105 12.19 -5.92 -19.67
CA GLU A 105 12.88 -7.23 -19.66
C GLU A 105 14.13 -7.22 -18.76
N SER A 106 14.34 -6.19 -17.95
CA SER A 106 15.52 -6.05 -17.11
C SER A 106 15.50 -7.01 -15.92
N ASP A 107 16.62 -7.68 -15.67
CA ASP A 107 16.87 -8.54 -14.51
C ASP A 107 17.27 -7.74 -13.25
N LEU A 108 17.33 -6.41 -13.33
CA LEU A 108 17.62 -5.56 -12.17
C LEU A 108 16.51 -5.69 -11.10
N PRO A 109 16.85 -5.49 -9.82
CA PRO A 109 15.86 -5.59 -8.74
C PRO A 109 14.75 -4.54 -8.88
N VAL A 110 13.58 -4.84 -8.31
CA VAL A 110 12.50 -3.86 -8.12
C VAL A 110 12.78 -3.07 -6.84
N LEU A 111 12.70 -1.74 -6.92
CA LEU A 111 12.82 -0.87 -5.74
C LEU A 111 11.46 -0.70 -5.06
N VAL A 112 11.41 -0.86 -3.75
CA VAL A 112 10.22 -0.52 -2.94
C VAL A 112 10.60 0.51 -1.90
N SER A 113 10.08 1.74 -2.01
CA SER A 113 10.29 2.79 -1.01
C SER A 113 9.27 2.68 0.13
N GLY A 114 9.64 3.19 1.33
CA GLY A 114 8.78 3.06 2.50
C GLY A 114 8.45 1.60 2.84
N ALA A 115 9.41 0.70 2.55
CA ALA A 115 9.24 -0.74 2.54
C ALA A 115 8.75 -1.35 3.87
N THR A 116 8.90 -0.64 4.99
CA THR A 116 8.42 -1.08 6.31
C THR A 116 6.97 -0.72 6.60
N GLY A 117 6.35 0.13 5.78
CA GLY A 117 4.94 0.51 5.92
C GLY A 117 3.98 -0.55 5.38
N GLY A 118 2.68 -0.38 5.61
CA GLY A 118 1.67 -1.35 5.19
C GLY A 118 1.69 -1.67 3.69
N VAL A 119 1.71 -0.65 2.83
CA VAL A 119 1.80 -0.83 1.36
C VAL A 119 3.15 -1.39 0.96
N GLY A 120 4.23 -0.79 1.47
CA GLY A 120 5.60 -1.18 1.10
C GLY A 120 5.92 -2.63 1.46
N SER A 121 5.57 -3.08 2.68
CA SER A 121 5.83 -4.46 3.11
C SER A 121 5.06 -5.49 2.28
N ILE A 122 3.78 -5.24 1.96
CA ILE A 122 3.01 -6.11 1.07
C ILE A 122 3.58 -6.07 -0.36
N GLY A 123 4.03 -4.90 -0.83
CA GLY A 123 4.72 -4.77 -2.12
C GLY A 123 6.00 -5.60 -2.20
N VAL A 124 6.83 -5.59 -1.13
CA VAL A 124 8.02 -6.47 -1.02
C VAL A 124 7.62 -7.94 -1.11
N MET A 125 6.64 -8.37 -0.30
CA MET A 125 6.18 -9.76 -0.27
C MET A 125 5.63 -10.22 -1.63
N LEU A 126 4.80 -9.42 -2.29
CA LEU A 126 4.22 -9.75 -3.60
C LEU A 126 5.30 -9.86 -4.68
N MET A 127 6.20 -8.87 -4.78
CA MET A 127 7.25 -8.90 -5.79
C MET A 127 8.20 -10.07 -5.58
N SER A 128 8.56 -10.35 -4.33
CA SER A 128 9.37 -11.53 -3.98
C SER A 128 8.66 -12.85 -4.33
N LYS A 129 7.36 -12.98 -3.99
CA LYS A 129 6.55 -14.15 -4.34
C LYS A 129 6.48 -14.37 -5.87
N LEU A 130 6.47 -13.29 -6.64
CA LEU A 130 6.49 -13.33 -8.11
C LEU A 130 7.89 -13.58 -8.70
N GLY A 131 8.87 -13.93 -7.86
CA GLY A 131 10.23 -14.29 -8.28
C GLY A 131 11.11 -13.09 -8.66
N LYS A 132 10.71 -11.85 -8.29
CA LYS A 132 11.54 -10.67 -8.54
C LYS A 132 12.50 -10.44 -7.39
N GLU A 133 13.74 -10.08 -7.68
CA GLU A 133 14.65 -9.55 -6.69
C GLU A 133 14.16 -8.19 -6.21
N VAL A 134 14.08 -7.98 -4.88
CA VAL A 134 13.53 -6.77 -4.28
C VAL A 134 14.60 -6.03 -3.48
N SER A 135 14.80 -4.75 -3.80
CA SER A 135 15.55 -3.79 -3.00
C SER A 135 14.58 -2.94 -2.17
N ALA A 136 14.61 -3.14 -0.86
CA ALA A 136 13.74 -2.43 0.09
C ALA A 136 14.41 -1.17 0.61
N LEU A 137 13.83 0.01 0.34
CA LEU A 137 14.34 1.31 0.80
C LEU A 137 13.61 1.72 2.09
N THR A 138 14.37 1.94 3.16
CA THR A 138 13.84 2.30 4.48
C THR A 138 14.72 3.32 5.20
N GLY A 139 14.12 4.16 6.06
CA GLY A 139 14.84 4.99 7.02
C GLY A 139 15.07 4.32 8.38
N LYS A 140 14.69 3.05 8.55
CA LYS A 140 14.71 2.34 9.84
C LYS A 140 15.76 1.24 9.85
N SER A 141 16.92 1.49 10.45
CA SER A 141 18.00 0.50 10.54
C SER A 141 17.60 -0.74 11.36
N SER A 142 16.71 -0.58 12.34
CA SER A 142 16.18 -1.68 13.16
C SER A 142 15.27 -2.65 12.38
N SER A 143 14.82 -2.29 11.17
CA SER A 143 13.89 -3.10 10.38
C SER A 143 14.56 -3.95 9.30
N VAL A 144 15.89 -4.04 9.27
CA VAL A 144 16.63 -4.80 8.23
C VAL A 144 16.22 -6.27 8.24
N GLU A 145 16.24 -6.91 9.40
CA GLU A 145 15.89 -8.34 9.53
C GLU A 145 14.41 -8.59 9.19
N PHE A 146 13.51 -7.70 9.57
CA PHE A 146 12.11 -7.77 9.16
C PHE A 146 11.97 -7.72 7.63
N LEU A 147 12.63 -6.77 6.96
CA LEU A 147 12.54 -6.65 5.50
C LEU A 147 13.07 -7.89 4.79
N LYS A 148 14.15 -8.46 5.28
CA LYS A 148 14.68 -9.74 4.77
C LYS A 148 13.71 -10.89 5.00
N SER A 149 13.09 -10.98 6.18
CA SER A 149 12.13 -12.06 6.50
C SER A 149 10.88 -12.03 5.62
N ILE A 150 10.50 -10.86 5.08
CA ILE A 150 9.36 -10.71 4.17
C ILE A 150 9.75 -10.75 2.68
N GLY A 151 11.02 -11.06 2.34
CA GLY A 151 11.47 -11.34 0.99
C GLY A 151 12.33 -10.27 0.32
N ALA A 152 12.81 -9.24 1.04
CA ALA A 152 13.78 -8.30 0.49
C ALA A 152 15.15 -8.97 0.32
N ALA A 153 15.68 -8.98 -0.89
CA ALA A 153 17.04 -9.44 -1.18
C ALA A 153 18.08 -8.40 -0.71
N ASN A 154 17.77 -7.12 -0.90
CA ASN A 154 18.63 -6.01 -0.52
C ASN A 154 17.85 -5.01 0.34
N VAL A 155 18.54 -4.41 1.31
CA VAL A 155 17.99 -3.32 2.12
C VAL A 155 18.86 -2.09 1.96
N ILE A 156 18.25 -0.99 1.54
CA ILE A 156 18.93 0.28 1.27
C ILE A 156 18.49 1.29 2.33
N MET A 157 19.46 1.92 2.99
CA MET A 157 19.18 2.98 3.95
C MET A 157 18.86 4.29 3.23
N ARG A 158 17.67 4.86 3.51
CA ARG A 158 17.17 6.07 2.84
C ARG A 158 18.16 7.23 2.90
N ASP A 159 18.79 7.46 4.04
CA ASP A 159 19.66 8.62 4.23
C ASP A 159 20.92 8.47 3.34
N ASN A 160 21.58 7.31 3.34
CA ASN A 160 22.68 7.03 2.42
C ASN A 160 22.25 7.09 0.95
N TYR A 161 21.04 6.61 0.64
CA TYR A 161 20.49 6.69 -0.70
C TYR A 161 20.33 8.14 -1.16
N LEU A 162 19.82 9.03 -0.30
CA LEU A 162 19.59 10.43 -0.63
C LEU A 162 20.88 11.27 -0.67
N GLU A 163 21.90 10.95 0.15
CA GLU A 163 23.19 11.63 0.17
C GLU A 163 24.00 11.43 -1.13
N ALA A 164 23.85 10.29 -1.77
CA ALA A 164 24.57 10.02 -3.03
C ALA A 164 24.19 11.06 -4.11
N PRO A 165 25.17 11.58 -4.88
CA PRO A 165 24.88 12.53 -5.95
C PRO A 165 23.86 11.99 -6.95
N SER A 166 22.94 12.84 -7.42
CA SER A 166 21.97 12.50 -8.45
C SER A 166 22.24 13.28 -9.73
N LYS A 167 21.98 12.63 -10.87
CA LYS A 167 22.07 13.22 -12.22
C LYS A 167 20.71 13.17 -12.89
N ALA A 168 20.53 14.00 -13.92
CA ALA A 168 19.31 14.02 -14.71
C ALA A 168 18.96 12.65 -15.34
N ILE A 169 19.99 11.82 -15.59
CA ILE A 169 19.88 10.39 -15.95
C ILE A 169 21.10 9.66 -15.38
N GLU A 170 20.89 8.49 -14.80
CA GLU A 170 21.93 7.67 -14.17
C GLU A 170 22.00 6.29 -14.84
N ARG A 171 23.04 5.51 -14.51
CA ARG A 171 23.02 4.09 -14.86
C ARG A 171 21.78 3.43 -14.23
N PRO A 172 21.02 2.59 -14.94
CA PRO A 172 19.93 1.85 -14.35
C PRO A 172 20.40 1.00 -13.17
N LEU A 173 19.68 1.11 -12.08
CA LEU A 173 19.90 0.33 -10.85
C LEU A 173 18.71 -0.56 -10.53
N PHE A 174 17.53 -0.20 -11.05
CA PHE A 174 16.27 -0.89 -10.77
C PHE A 174 15.49 -1.13 -12.06
N SER A 175 14.81 -2.27 -12.12
CA SER A 175 13.92 -2.58 -13.24
C SER A 175 12.68 -1.69 -13.21
N CYS A 176 12.00 -1.67 -12.08
CA CYS A 176 10.78 -0.93 -11.78
C CYS A 176 10.80 -0.46 -10.32
N ALA A 177 9.78 0.31 -9.90
CA ALA A 177 9.67 0.69 -8.49
C ALA A 177 8.21 0.80 -8.02
N ILE A 178 8.00 0.53 -6.72
CA ILE A 178 6.81 0.90 -5.97
C ILE A 178 7.21 2.04 -5.02
N ASP A 179 6.66 3.23 -5.25
CA ASP A 179 6.92 4.38 -4.39
C ASP A 179 5.74 4.66 -3.46
N THR A 180 6.01 4.55 -2.15
CA THR A 180 5.01 4.80 -1.10
C THR A 180 5.30 6.07 -0.31
N VAL A 181 6.29 6.88 -0.70
CA VAL A 181 6.73 8.03 0.11
C VAL A 181 6.76 9.36 -0.65
N GLY A 182 6.93 9.36 -1.96
CA GLY A 182 6.99 10.60 -2.76
C GLY A 182 8.25 11.44 -2.55
N GLY A 183 8.15 12.72 -2.85
CA GLY A 183 9.16 13.72 -2.59
C GLY A 183 10.52 13.44 -3.23
N ASN A 184 11.59 13.73 -2.49
CA ASN A 184 12.97 13.56 -2.96
C ASN A 184 13.33 12.08 -3.24
N VAL A 185 12.68 11.11 -2.58
CA VAL A 185 12.90 9.69 -2.85
C VAL A 185 12.40 9.33 -4.23
N LEU A 186 11.16 9.72 -4.56
CA LEU A 186 10.58 9.52 -5.88
C LEU A 186 11.41 10.24 -6.95
N SER A 187 11.77 11.49 -6.72
CA SER A 187 12.58 12.29 -7.65
C SER A 187 13.92 11.60 -7.98
N LYS A 188 14.57 11.03 -6.97
CA LYS A 188 15.87 10.37 -7.11
C LYS A 188 15.80 8.99 -7.79
N MET A 189 14.71 8.24 -7.62
CA MET A 189 14.61 6.91 -8.23
C MET A 189 14.35 6.97 -9.75
N LEU A 190 13.61 7.98 -10.24
CA LEU A 190 13.22 8.08 -11.64
C LEU A 190 14.42 7.97 -12.63
N PRO A 191 15.54 8.70 -12.46
CA PRO A 191 16.70 8.59 -13.34
C PRO A 191 17.44 7.23 -13.25
N GLN A 192 17.12 6.38 -12.27
CA GLN A 192 17.76 5.08 -12.03
C GLN A 192 16.96 3.89 -12.55
N ILE A 193 15.78 4.13 -13.13
CA ILE A 193 14.92 3.08 -13.68
C ILE A 193 15.43 2.66 -15.08
N SER A 194 15.38 1.37 -15.35
CA SER A 194 15.77 0.78 -16.63
C SER A 194 14.77 1.13 -17.75
N PRO A 195 15.16 0.97 -19.04
CA PRO A 195 14.26 1.22 -20.16
C PRO A 195 12.92 0.50 -20.02
N HIS A 196 11.84 1.20 -20.34
CA HIS A 196 10.44 0.75 -20.26
C HIS A 196 9.95 0.37 -18.85
N GLY A 197 10.74 0.68 -17.79
CA GLY A 197 10.34 0.40 -16.42
C GLY A 197 9.19 1.30 -15.95
N VAL A 198 8.44 0.82 -14.97
CA VAL A 198 7.31 1.50 -14.35
C VAL A 198 7.64 1.88 -12.92
N VAL A 199 7.32 3.11 -12.55
CA VAL A 199 7.28 3.58 -11.16
C VAL A 199 5.82 3.76 -10.77
N ALA A 200 5.31 2.88 -9.92
CA ALA A 200 3.97 2.97 -9.35
C ALA A 200 4.02 3.86 -8.10
N CYS A 201 3.39 5.03 -8.14
CA CYS A 201 3.43 6.03 -7.07
C CYS A 201 2.09 6.08 -6.33
N CYS A 202 2.11 5.87 -5.01
CA CYS A 202 0.89 5.84 -4.18
C CYS A 202 1.02 6.60 -2.85
N GLY A 203 2.17 7.20 -2.55
CA GLY A 203 2.39 7.88 -1.27
C GLY A 203 3.06 9.24 -1.37
N ASN A 204 2.93 10.03 -0.30
CA ASN A 204 3.44 11.40 -0.23
C ASN A 204 4.01 11.77 1.15
N VAL A 205 4.38 10.77 1.97
CA VAL A 205 4.84 11.02 3.37
C VAL A 205 6.14 11.81 3.43
N ALA A 206 7.00 11.70 2.38
CA ALA A 206 8.26 12.44 2.27
C ALA A 206 8.12 13.76 1.47
N GLY A 207 6.95 14.03 0.93
CA GLY A 207 6.64 15.26 0.18
C GLY A 207 5.73 15.00 -1.01
N ILE A 208 5.13 16.09 -1.52
CA ILE A 208 4.18 16.07 -2.64
C ILE A 208 4.81 16.49 -3.97
N GLU A 209 6.03 17.01 -3.94
CA GLU A 209 6.71 17.52 -5.12
C GLU A 209 7.58 16.46 -5.77
N VAL A 210 7.64 16.46 -7.10
CA VAL A 210 8.49 15.59 -7.91
C VAL A 210 9.42 16.47 -8.76
N ASN A 211 10.68 16.56 -8.36
CA ASN A 211 11.71 17.31 -9.06
C ASN A 211 12.50 16.39 -9.99
N THR A 212 12.19 16.40 -11.28
CA THR A 212 12.82 15.54 -12.29
C THR A 212 13.00 16.28 -13.61
N THR A 213 13.68 15.63 -14.56
CA THR A 213 13.80 16.10 -15.94
C THR A 213 12.98 15.20 -16.87
N VAL A 214 12.83 15.59 -18.12
CA VAL A 214 12.17 14.72 -19.12
C VAL A 214 13.04 13.54 -19.57
N PHE A 215 14.33 13.52 -19.24
CA PHE A 215 15.27 12.53 -19.76
C PHE A 215 14.93 11.07 -19.42
N PRO A 216 14.55 10.71 -18.19
CA PRO A 216 14.12 9.33 -17.90
C PRO A 216 12.96 8.88 -18.81
N PHE A 217 12.04 9.78 -19.09
CA PHE A 217 10.85 9.49 -19.90
C PHE A 217 11.17 9.38 -21.38
N ILE A 218 11.86 10.36 -21.99
CA ILE A 218 12.10 10.39 -23.45
C ILE A 218 13.26 9.51 -23.89
N LEU A 219 14.27 9.26 -23.04
CA LEU A 219 15.44 8.46 -23.38
C LEU A 219 15.32 6.99 -22.99
N ARG A 220 14.43 6.66 -22.02
CA ARG A 220 14.21 5.29 -21.56
C ARG A 220 12.78 4.82 -21.64
N GLY A 221 11.84 5.70 -21.99
CA GLY A 221 10.43 5.34 -22.07
C GLY A 221 9.85 4.85 -20.75
N ILE A 222 10.38 5.32 -19.59
CA ILE A 222 9.82 4.96 -18.29
C ILE A 222 8.43 5.56 -18.12
N SER A 223 7.61 4.94 -17.28
CA SER A 223 6.30 5.43 -16.90
C SER A 223 6.24 5.74 -15.42
N LEU A 224 5.76 6.92 -15.04
CA LEU A 224 5.34 7.25 -13.67
C LEU A 224 3.83 7.11 -13.60
N CYS A 225 3.35 6.10 -12.89
CA CYS A 225 1.92 5.75 -12.80
C CYS A 225 1.38 6.07 -11.41
N GLY A 226 0.36 6.93 -11.33
CA GLY A 226 -0.41 7.12 -10.10
C GLY A 226 -1.27 5.90 -9.78
N ILE A 227 -1.34 5.52 -8.51
CA ILE A 227 -2.14 4.41 -8.01
C ILE A 227 -3.21 4.96 -7.08
N ASP A 228 -4.45 4.97 -7.56
CA ASP A 228 -5.63 5.24 -6.75
C ASP A 228 -6.38 3.94 -6.46
N SER A 229 -6.18 3.39 -5.28
CA SER A 229 -6.86 2.17 -4.84
C SER A 229 -8.18 2.46 -4.13
N ALA A 230 -8.36 3.68 -3.61
CA ALA A 230 -9.55 4.03 -2.86
C ALA A 230 -10.78 4.08 -3.77
N GLU A 231 -10.69 4.79 -4.90
CA GLU A 231 -11.77 4.98 -5.88
C GLU A 231 -11.74 3.94 -7.02
N SER A 232 -10.93 2.89 -6.90
CA SER A 232 -10.89 1.82 -7.90
C SER A 232 -12.28 1.18 -8.09
N PRO A 233 -12.64 0.81 -9.33
CA PRO A 233 -13.90 0.11 -9.61
C PRO A 233 -14.05 -1.16 -8.79
N ILE A 234 -15.27 -1.49 -8.41
CA ILE A 234 -15.55 -2.65 -7.54
C ILE A 234 -15.09 -3.98 -8.18
N ASP A 235 -15.21 -4.14 -9.50
CA ASP A 235 -14.76 -5.34 -10.21
C ASP A 235 -13.23 -5.49 -10.13
N PHE A 236 -12.48 -4.37 -10.18
CA PHE A 236 -11.05 -4.38 -9.98
C PHE A 236 -10.70 -4.81 -8.54
N LYS A 237 -11.38 -4.26 -7.53
CA LYS A 237 -11.20 -4.68 -6.12
C LYS A 237 -11.52 -6.16 -5.96
N ASN A 238 -12.64 -6.65 -6.50
CA ASN A 238 -13.01 -8.07 -6.50
C ASN A 238 -11.90 -8.94 -7.10
N SER A 239 -11.35 -8.56 -8.26
CA SER A 239 -10.28 -9.33 -8.91
C SER A 239 -9.02 -9.43 -8.05
N ILE A 240 -8.66 -8.37 -7.35
CA ILE A 240 -7.51 -8.35 -6.43
C ILE A 240 -7.78 -9.23 -5.21
N TRP A 241 -8.98 -9.18 -4.62
CA TRP A 241 -9.32 -10.02 -3.48
C TRP A 241 -9.26 -11.51 -3.84
N GLN A 242 -9.70 -11.89 -5.05
CA GLN A 242 -9.55 -13.27 -5.54
C GLN A 242 -8.06 -13.65 -5.68
N LYS A 243 -7.22 -12.75 -6.22
CA LYS A 243 -5.77 -13.01 -6.30
C LYS A 243 -5.16 -13.26 -4.92
N PHE A 244 -5.50 -12.47 -3.90
CA PHE A 244 -5.01 -12.68 -2.53
C PHE A 244 -5.53 -13.99 -1.91
N ALA A 245 -6.71 -14.44 -2.30
CA ALA A 245 -7.24 -15.73 -1.86
C ALA A 245 -6.51 -16.93 -2.50
N ASP A 246 -5.95 -16.77 -3.68
CA ASP A 246 -5.38 -17.82 -4.52
C ASP A 246 -3.88 -17.60 -4.81
N GLU A 247 -3.56 -17.15 -6.00
CA GLU A 247 -2.17 -17.09 -6.51
C GLU A 247 -1.25 -16.15 -5.74
N TRP A 248 -1.81 -15.10 -5.14
CA TRP A 248 -1.08 -14.09 -4.35
C TRP A 248 -1.25 -14.27 -2.84
N LYS A 249 -1.69 -15.43 -2.39
CA LYS A 249 -1.81 -15.68 -0.95
C LYS A 249 -0.45 -15.55 -0.27
N LEU A 250 -0.40 -14.71 0.78
CA LEU A 250 0.81 -14.38 1.53
C LEU A 250 0.73 -14.95 2.95
N ASP A 251 1.87 -15.31 3.51
CA ASP A 251 1.99 -15.46 4.96
C ASP A 251 2.20 -14.07 5.58
N LEU A 252 1.13 -13.50 6.12
CA LEU A 252 1.14 -12.17 6.70
C LEU A 252 1.65 -12.14 8.15
N SER A 253 1.88 -13.30 8.76
CA SER A 253 2.24 -13.41 10.19
C SER A 253 3.44 -12.55 10.61
N PRO A 254 4.52 -12.39 9.80
CA PRO A 254 5.65 -11.57 10.19
C PRO A 254 5.35 -10.07 10.28
N MET A 255 4.27 -9.60 9.64
CA MET A 255 3.97 -8.18 9.54
C MET A 255 2.76 -7.71 10.35
N ILE A 256 2.05 -8.62 11.03
CA ILE A 256 0.83 -8.31 11.78
C ILE A 256 1.16 -8.06 13.25
N LYS A 257 0.63 -6.96 13.79
CA LYS A 257 0.60 -6.68 15.22
C LYS A 257 -0.84 -6.52 15.66
N ILE A 258 -1.34 -7.44 16.50
CA ILE A 258 -2.68 -7.35 17.08
C ILE A 258 -2.61 -6.53 18.35
N VAL A 259 -3.45 -5.52 18.47
CA VAL A 259 -3.56 -4.66 19.64
C VAL A 259 -5.00 -4.58 20.12
N THR A 260 -5.19 -4.26 21.39
CA THR A 260 -6.52 -3.97 21.94
C THR A 260 -6.90 -2.50 21.67
N LYS A 261 -8.19 -2.19 21.82
CA LYS A 261 -8.71 -0.83 21.63
C LYS A 261 -8.03 0.19 22.55
N GLU A 262 -7.67 -0.22 23.76
CA GLU A 262 -7.00 0.62 24.77
C GLU A 262 -5.60 1.05 24.31
N ASN A 263 -4.93 0.23 23.51
CA ASN A 263 -3.59 0.51 22.99
C ASN A 263 -3.59 1.19 21.61
N LEU A 264 -4.76 1.41 21.01
CA LEU A 264 -4.88 1.93 19.65
C LEU A 264 -4.26 3.34 19.51
N GLN A 265 -4.42 4.20 20.53
CA GLN A 265 -3.84 5.55 20.50
C GLN A 265 -2.31 5.53 20.38
N GLN A 266 -1.65 4.58 21.04
CA GLN A 266 -0.19 4.44 20.96
C GLN A 266 0.26 4.08 19.53
N GLU A 267 -0.51 3.24 18.83
CA GLU A 267 -0.22 2.86 17.44
C GLU A 267 -0.51 4.01 16.47
N ILE A 268 -1.54 4.82 16.72
CA ILE A 268 -1.80 6.06 15.97
C ILE A 268 -0.62 7.02 16.10
N ASP A 269 -0.13 7.25 17.31
CA ASP A 269 1.02 8.12 17.56
C ASP A 269 2.29 7.58 16.90
N LEU A 270 2.48 6.26 16.93
CA LEU A 270 3.63 5.59 16.34
C LEU A 270 3.66 5.72 14.81
N ILE A 271 2.52 5.50 14.15
CA ILE A 271 2.44 5.61 12.69
C ILE A 271 2.63 7.07 12.23
N LEU A 272 2.08 8.05 12.94
CA LEU A 272 2.25 9.47 12.64
C LEU A 272 3.71 9.93 12.78
N LYS A 273 4.47 9.31 13.68
CA LYS A 273 5.93 9.52 13.83
C LYS A 273 6.75 8.71 12.83
N GLY A 274 6.13 7.95 11.93
CA GLY A 274 6.81 7.08 10.99
C GLY A 274 7.50 5.86 11.64
N GLY A 275 7.16 5.52 12.89
CA GLY A 275 7.79 4.43 13.64
C GLY A 275 7.19 3.05 13.35
N GLN A 276 5.99 2.97 12.79
CA GLN A 276 5.29 1.70 12.58
C GLN A 276 6.00 0.79 11.58
N GLN A 277 5.91 -0.53 11.82
CA GLN A 277 6.35 -1.60 10.94
C GLN A 277 5.18 -2.53 10.66
N GLY A 278 4.98 -2.89 9.39
CA GLY A 278 3.88 -3.79 8.98
C GLY A 278 2.49 -3.20 9.16
N ARG A 279 1.59 -4.03 9.69
CA ARG A 279 0.15 -3.75 9.91
C ARG A 279 -0.22 -3.90 11.39
N VAL A 280 -1.15 -3.04 11.84
CA VAL A 280 -1.80 -3.10 13.15
C VAL A 280 -3.28 -3.24 12.95
#